data_4a0436b263622ca0b918caa1bae6835c
#
_entry.id   4a0436b263622ca0b918caa1bae6835c
#
_cell.length_a   1.000
_cell.length_b   1.000
_cell.length_c   1.000
_cell.angle_alpha   90.00
_cell.angle_beta   90.00
_cell.angle_gamma   90.00
#
_symmetry.space_group_name_H-M   'P 1'
#
loop_
_entity.id
_entity.type
_entity.pdbx_description
1 polymer ?
#
loop_
_entity_poly.entity_id
_entity_poly.type
_entity_poly.pdbx_seq_one_letter_code
_entity_poly.pdbx_strand_id
1 'polypeptide(L)'
;MSISANKTFDRPGVADYEKRRYRGLDQRFVDSREKRILRRILCGLKKKGGPAWEREGAVLILDAPCGYGRFSKLLLDEGARLVSSDLAFHMVERAVEKKEGLRHVGGVAADFRRGLPFKPGVFDYVFSMRLFHHLHPEEDREAVLREFARVAKEGVILSFYRVRGLHALQRKLRRLFKRTQRTIKMVPGATFQKEAAGAGFTIERVVPLFRGIHAQHIAVLKKRGGAGKRP
;
A
#
# COMPACT_ATOMS: atom_id res chain seq x y z
N MET A 1 -14.78 9.43 -12.40
CA MET A 1 -14.33 8.13 -12.95
C MET A 1 -15.29 7.06 -12.42
N SER A 2 -16.44 6.91 -13.06
CA SER A 2 -17.45 6.02 -12.51
C SER A 2 -17.46 4.74 -13.35
N ILE A 3 -18.01 4.24 -13.98
CA ILE A 3 -18.49 2.98 -14.61
C ILE A 3 -17.44 2.16 -15.40
N SER A 4 -16.33 2.72 -15.88
CA SER A 4 -15.35 1.98 -16.73
C SER A 4 -14.41 1.06 -15.93
N ALA A 5 -14.21 1.28 -14.64
CA ALA A 5 -13.35 0.43 -13.81
C ALA A 5 -13.97 -0.97 -13.54
N ASN A 6 -15.28 -1.07 -13.52
CA ASN A 6 -15.97 -2.33 -13.22
C ASN A 6 -15.85 -3.39 -14.34
N LYS A 7 -15.74 -2.98 -15.61
CA LYS A 7 -15.59 -3.94 -16.73
C LYS A 7 -14.18 -4.54 -16.85
N THR A 8 -13.16 -3.86 -16.32
CA THR A 8 -11.77 -4.33 -16.42
C THR A 8 -11.39 -5.27 -15.29
N PHE A 9 -12.15 -5.26 -14.19
CA PHE A 9 -11.90 -6.06 -12.99
C PHE A 9 -13.07 -6.96 -12.61
N ASP A 10 -13.76 -7.53 -13.64
CA ASP A 10 -14.60 -8.69 -13.46
C ASP A 10 -13.76 -9.95 -13.14
N ARG A 11 -14.38 -11.04 -12.73
CA ARG A 11 -13.69 -12.27 -12.32
C ARG A 11 -12.67 -12.79 -13.35
N PRO A 12 -13.00 -12.91 -14.66
CA PRO A 12 -12.05 -13.27 -15.71
C PRO A 12 -10.93 -12.25 -15.87
N GLY A 13 -11.25 -10.96 -15.84
CA GLY A 13 -10.29 -9.86 -15.98
C GLY A 13 -9.26 -9.83 -14.84
N VAL A 14 -9.66 -10.13 -13.61
CA VAL A 14 -8.75 -10.24 -12.46
C VAL A 14 -7.79 -11.41 -12.64
N ALA A 15 -8.28 -12.58 -13.06
CA ALA A 15 -7.42 -13.74 -13.30
C ALA A 15 -6.41 -13.49 -14.43
N ASP A 16 -6.85 -12.81 -15.49
CA ASP A 16 -5.99 -12.45 -16.62
C ASP A 16 -4.96 -11.37 -16.24
N TYR A 17 -5.39 -10.37 -15.45
CA TYR A 17 -4.49 -9.35 -14.88
C TYR A 17 -3.40 -9.99 -14.02
N GLU A 18 -3.75 -10.93 -13.15
CA GLU A 18 -2.81 -11.68 -12.33
C GLU A 18 -1.81 -12.47 -13.19
N LYS A 19 -2.31 -13.22 -14.20
CA LYS A 19 -1.47 -14.01 -15.11
C LYS A 19 -0.49 -13.17 -15.92
N ARG A 20 -0.89 -11.97 -16.35
CA ARG A 20 -0.06 -11.08 -17.20
C ARG A 20 0.91 -10.24 -16.35
N ARG A 21 0.58 -9.98 -15.09
CA ARG A 21 1.42 -9.15 -14.22
C ARG A 21 2.65 -9.92 -13.77
N TYR A 22 3.80 -9.28 -13.80
CA TYR A 22 5.09 -9.85 -13.38
C TYR A 22 5.60 -11.06 -14.20
N ARG A 23 5.23 -11.15 -15.48
CA ARG A 23 5.78 -12.16 -16.39
C ARG A 23 7.20 -11.81 -16.85
N GLY A 24 7.52 -10.54 -17.04
CA GLY A 24 8.85 -10.08 -17.46
C GLY A 24 9.90 -10.24 -16.35
N LEU A 25 11.14 -10.51 -16.71
CA LEU A 25 12.27 -10.65 -15.78
C LEU A 25 12.48 -9.38 -14.95
N ASP A 26 12.35 -8.21 -15.59
CA ASP A 26 12.40 -6.90 -14.97
C ASP A 26 11.32 -6.72 -13.90
N GLN A 27 10.10 -7.15 -14.20
CA GLN A 27 8.96 -7.07 -13.27
C GLN A 27 9.11 -8.04 -12.09
N ARG A 28 9.64 -9.25 -12.33
CA ARG A 28 9.95 -10.23 -11.28
C ARG A 28 11.06 -9.72 -10.35
N PHE A 29 12.08 -9.06 -10.91
CA PHE A 29 13.14 -8.45 -10.14
C PHE A 29 12.62 -7.31 -9.25
N VAL A 30 11.76 -6.44 -9.79
CA VAL A 30 11.07 -5.39 -9.03
C VAL A 30 10.23 -5.99 -7.89
N ASP A 31 9.44 -7.03 -8.17
CA ASP A 31 8.63 -7.73 -7.17
C ASP A 31 9.48 -8.32 -6.02
N SER A 32 10.53 -9.04 -6.36
CA SER A 32 11.44 -9.62 -5.38
C SER A 32 12.13 -8.57 -4.51
N ARG A 33 12.53 -7.45 -5.13
CA ARG A 33 13.15 -6.32 -4.42
C ARG A 33 12.17 -5.65 -3.46
N GLU A 34 10.93 -5.42 -3.92
CA GLU A 34 9.85 -4.83 -3.12
C GLU A 34 9.54 -5.70 -1.91
N LYS A 35 9.34 -7.00 -2.10
CA LYS A 35 9.11 -7.97 -1.02
C LYS A 35 10.27 -8.05 -0.03
N ARG A 36 11.52 -7.99 -0.50
CA ARG A 36 12.71 -7.98 0.38
C ARG A 36 12.76 -6.74 1.27
N ILE A 37 12.44 -5.56 0.73
CA ILE A 37 12.38 -4.32 1.50
C ILE A 37 11.25 -4.42 2.54
N LEU A 38 10.08 -4.90 2.14
CA LEU A 38 8.93 -5.06 3.03
C LEU A 38 9.23 -6.03 4.18
N ARG A 39 9.86 -7.19 3.92
CA ARG A 39 10.30 -8.10 4.99
C ARG A 39 11.21 -7.42 6.00
N ARG A 40 12.17 -6.61 5.53
CA ARG A 40 13.07 -5.86 6.43
C ARG A 40 12.32 -4.81 7.25
N ILE A 41 11.31 -4.16 6.68
CA ILE A 41 10.46 -3.21 7.39
C ILE A 41 9.67 -3.95 8.46
N LEU A 42 8.97 -5.02 8.10
CA LEU A 42 8.16 -5.83 9.03
C LEU A 42 9.02 -6.41 10.15
N CYS A 43 10.19 -6.97 9.84
CA CYS A 43 11.15 -7.43 10.85
C CYS A 43 11.57 -6.31 11.81
N GLY A 44 11.81 -5.09 11.29
CA GLY A 44 12.12 -3.93 12.12
C GLY A 44 10.97 -3.49 13.02
N LEU A 45 9.72 -3.59 12.55
CA LEU A 45 8.52 -3.30 13.35
C LEU A 45 8.32 -4.36 14.43
N LYS A 46 8.53 -5.64 14.13
CA LYS A 46 8.50 -6.74 15.10
C LYS A 46 9.44 -6.48 16.27
N LYS A 47 10.69 -6.13 15.99
CA LYS A 47 11.68 -5.84 17.03
C LYS A 47 11.29 -4.65 17.92
N LYS A 48 10.56 -3.68 17.38
CA LYS A 48 10.09 -2.49 18.14
C LYS A 48 8.75 -2.73 18.84
N GLY A 49 7.91 -3.60 18.28
CA GLY A 49 6.55 -3.84 18.76
C GLY A 49 6.45 -4.77 19.97
N GLY A 50 7.58 -5.34 20.43
CA GLY A 50 7.62 -6.21 21.60
C GLY A 50 6.72 -7.47 21.48
N PRO A 51 6.24 -8.01 22.62
CA PRO A 51 5.53 -9.28 22.69
C PRO A 51 4.28 -9.42 21.82
N ALA A 52 3.69 -8.31 21.35
CA ALA A 52 2.52 -8.35 20.48
C ALA A 52 2.82 -9.00 19.12
N TRP A 53 4.04 -8.82 18.61
CA TRP A 53 4.49 -9.44 17.36
C TRP A 53 5.04 -10.86 17.55
N GLU A 54 5.40 -11.25 18.78
CA GLU A 54 5.93 -12.57 19.10
C GLU A 54 4.84 -13.64 19.11
N ARG A 55 3.60 -13.24 19.44
CA ARG A 55 2.45 -14.14 19.38
C ARG A 55 1.91 -14.19 17.97
N GLU A 56 1.85 -15.37 17.39
CA GLU A 56 1.31 -15.61 16.07
C GLU A 56 -0.14 -15.09 15.96
N GLY A 57 -0.41 -14.27 14.96
CA GLY A 57 -1.73 -13.68 14.73
C GLY A 57 -2.14 -12.56 15.69
N ALA A 58 -1.23 -12.04 16.53
CA ALA A 58 -1.56 -10.94 17.44
C ALA A 58 -1.67 -9.59 16.73
N VAL A 59 -1.00 -9.40 15.59
CA VAL A 59 -1.02 -8.17 14.83
C VAL A 59 -2.01 -8.26 13.68
N LEU A 60 -2.98 -7.34 13.64
CA LEU A 60 -3.99 -7.25 12.61
C LEU A 60 -3.63 -6.15 11.60
N ILE A 61 -3.47 -6.53 10.33
CA ILE A 61 -3.12 -5.63 9.23
C ILE A 61 -4.29 -5.52 8.26
N LEU A 62 -4.61 -4.28 7.83
CA LEU A 62 -5.47 -4.01 6.70
C LEU A 62 -4.63 -3.85 5.43
N ASP A 63 -4.79 -4.71 4.43
CA ASP A 63 -4.21 -4.56 3.10
C ASP A 63 -5.19 -3.78 2.21
N ALA A 64 -4.88 -2.51 1.93
CA ALA A 64 -5.77 -1.57 1.23
C ALA A 64 -4.97 -0.59 0.33
N PRO A 65 -5.01 -0.79 -1.01
CA PRO A 65 -5.73 -1.80 -1.78
C PRO A 65 -5.00 -3.14 -1.83
N CYS A 66 -5.74 -4.22 -1.66
CA CYS A 66 -5.17 -5.56 -1.70
C CYS A 66 -4.89 -6.07 -3.13
N GLY A 67 -5.60 -5.52 -4.14
CA GLY A 67 -5.60 -6.11 -5.47
C GLY A 67 -5.98 -7.59 -5.42
N TYR A 68 -5.33 -8.42 -6.21
CA TYR A 68 -5.52 -9.87 -6.21
C TYR A 68 -4.78 -10.61 -5.07
N GLY A 69 -4.40 -9.92 -3.99
CA GLY A 69 -3.70 -10.53 -2.86
C GLY A 69 -2.19 -10.76 -3.09
N ARG A 70 -1.55 -9.86 -3.86
CA ARG A 70 -0.12 -9.97 -4.20
C ARG A 70 0.80 -10.06 -2.98
N PHE A 71 0.47 -9.37 -1.91
CA PHE A 71 1.27 -9.30 -0.69
C PHE A 71 0.69 -10.12 0.46
N SER A 72 -0.50 -10.71 0.27
CA SER A 72 -1.19 -11.45 1.34
C SER A 72 -0.31 -12.53 1.93
N LYS A 73 0.31 -13.38 1.08
CA LYS A 73 1.24 -14.41 1.56
C LYS A 73 2.39 -13.83 2.37
N LEU A 74 3.02 -12.75 1.90
CA LEU A 74 4.13 -12.13 2.62
C LEU A 74 3.71 -11.66 4.02
N LEU A 75 2.55 -11.00 4.15
CA LEU A 75 2.05 -10.51 5.43
C LEU A 75 1.69 -11.66 6.38
N LEU A 76 1.07 -12.71 5.86
CA LEU A 76 0.73 -13.91 6.61
C LEU A 76 1.98 -14.70 7.07
N ASP A 77 2.97 -14.88 6.19
CA ASP A 77 4.26 -15.52 6.51
C ASP A 77 5.01 -14.77 7.63
N GLU A 78 4.83 -13.43 7.66
CA GLU A 78 5.38 -12.60 8.73
C GLU A 78 4.56 -12.64 10.03
N GLY A 79 3.56 -13.49 10.13
CA GLY A 79 2.80 -13.74 11.35
C GLY A 79 1.62 -12.81 11.60
N ALA A 80 1.23 -11.97 10.63
CA ALA A 80 0.07 -11.10 10.76
C ALA A 80 -1.26 -11.83 10.53
N ARG A 81 -2.34 -11.32 11.13
CA ARG A 81 -3.71 -11.53 10.66
C ARG A 81 -4.03 -10.47 9.61
N LEU A 82 -4.82 -10.83 8.62
CA LEU A 82 -5.03 -9.99 7.46
C LEU A 82 -6.51 -9.77 7.16
N VAL A 83 -6.89 -8.52 6.94
CA VAL A 83 -8.14 -8.13 6.28
C VAL A 83 -7.78 -7.47 4.96
N SER A 84 -8.40 -7.90 3.86
CA SER A 84 -8.18 -7.37 2.52
C SER A 84 -9.27 -6.37 2.14
N SER A 85 -8.89 -5.22 1.57
CA SER A 85 -9.84 -4.24 1.04
C SER A 85 -9.38 -3.70 -0.32
N ASP A 86 -10.32 -3.52 -1.23
CA ASP A 86 -10.11 -2.90 -2.54
C ASP A 86 -11.41 -2.23 -2.99
N LEU A 87 -11.33 -1.31 -3.95
CA LEU A 87 -12.50 -0.73 -4.59
C LEU A 87 -13.25 -1.77 -5.44
N ALA A 88 -12.50 -2.67 -6.10
CA ALA A 88 -13.03 -3.70 -6.97
C ALA A 88 -13.36 -4.98 -6.18
N PHE A 89 -14.65 -5.33 -6.10
CA PHE A 89 -15.12 -6.51 -5.37
C PHE A 89 -14.38 -7.80 -5.78
N HIS A 90 -14.22 -8.07 -7.06
CA HIS A 90 -13.55 -9.29 -7.54
C HIS A 90 -12.04 -9.34 -7.25
N MET A 91 -11.40 -8.20 -6.99
CA MET A 91 -10.04 -8.17 -6.45
C MET A 91 -10.02 -8.67 -5.00
N VAL A 92 -10.95 -8.20 -4.17
CA VAL A 92 -11.10 -8.66 -2.78
C VAL A 92 -11.42 -10.15 -2.74
N GLU A 93 -12.40 -10.59 -3.54
CA GLU A 93 -12.78 -12.00 -3.67
C GLU A 93 -11.55 -12.86 -4.00
N ARG A 94 -10.77 -12.44 -5.00
CA ARG A 94 -9.55 -13.14 -5.42
C ARG A 94 -8.47 -13.17 -4.33
N ALA A 95 -8.29 -12.07 -3.60
CA ALA A 95 -7.34 -12.00 -2.50
C ALA A 95 -7.73 -12.94 -1.34
N VAL A 96 -9.05 -13.06 -1.07
CA VAL A 96 -9.60 -13.94 -0.02
C VAL A 96 -9.60 -15.41 -0.45
N GLU A 97 -9.88 -15.71 -1.73
CA GLU A 97 -9.83 -17.10 -2.27
C GLU A 97 -8.45 -17.73 -2.12
N LYS A 98 -7.39 -16.95 -2.19
CA LYS A 98 -6.01 -17.38 -1.96
C LYS A 98 -5.70 -17.64 -0.49
N LYS A 99 -6.69 -18.08 0.29
CA LYS A 99 -6.57 -18.31 1.72
C LYS A 99 -5.34 -19.16 2.04
N GLU A 100 -4.37 -18.56 2.65
CA GLU A 100 -3.25 -19.24 3.25
C GLU A 100 -3.49 -19.31 4.77
N GLY A 101 -4.35 -20.26 5.17
CA GLY A 101 -4.64 -20.54 6.57
C GLY A 101 -5.66 -19.61 7.23
N LEU A 102 -5.92 -19.86 8.52
CA LEU A 102 -6.93 -19.20 9.36
C LEU A 102 -6.65 -17.73 9.69
N ARG A 103 -5.49 -17.20 9.30
CA ARG A 103 -5.08 -15.83 9.63
C ARG A 103 -5.58 -14.78 8.64
N HIS A 104 -6.09 -15.18 7.47
CA HIS A 104 -6.81 -14.28 6.57
C HIS A 104 -8.25 -14.18 7.05
N VAL A 105 -8.58 -13.08 7.73
CA VAL A 105 -9.86 -12.89 8.44
C VAL A 105 -11.02 -12.69 7.48
N GLY A 106 -10.79 -12.01 6.35
CA GLY A 106 -11.80 -11.74 5.34
C GLY A 106 -11.48 -10.54 4.47
N GLY A 107 -12.47 -10.05 3.73
CA GLY A 107 -12.30 -8.91 2.85
C GLY A 107 -13.55 -8.05 2.71
N VAL A 108 -13.36 -6.78 2.31
CA VAL A 108 -14.42 -5.82 2.09
C VAL A 108 -14.11 -4.93 0.88
N ALA A 109 -15.10 -4.74 0.01
CA ALA A 109 -15.00 -3.77 -1.08
C ALA A 109 -15.37 -2.37 -0.55
N ALA A 110 -14.45 -1.40 -0.69
CA ALA A 110 -14.65 -0.04 -0.19
C ALA A 110 -13.91 1.01 -1.02
N ASP A 111 -14.51 2.20 -1.13
CA ASP A 111 -13.82 3.40 -1.62
C ASP A 111 -13.18 4.13 -0.43
N PHE A 112 -11.87 4.06 -0.33
CA PHE A 112 -11.09 4.63 0.79
C PHE A 112 -11.24 6.15 0.92
N ARG A 113 -11.67 6.85 -0.13
CA ARG A 113 -11.95 8.28 -0.12
C ARG A 113 -13.26 8.61 0.60
N ARG A 114 -14.20 7.65 0.61
CA ARG A 114 -15.53 7.80 1.23
C ARG A 114 -15.59 7.22 2.64
N GLY A 115 -14.53 6.53 3.07
CA GLY A 115 -14.44 5.90 4.36
C GLY A 115 -14.42 4.37 4.30
N LEU A 116 -13.85 3.78 5.32
CA LEU A 116 -13.77 2.34 5.52
C LEU A 116 -14.81 1.89 6.55
N PRO A 117 -15.51 0.77 6.35
CA PRO A 117 -16.58 0.32 7.26
C PRO A 117 -16.00 -0.35 8.51
N PHE A 118 -15.00 0.29 9.12
CA PHE A 118 -14.34 -0.20 10.32
C PHE A 118 -14.36 0.86 11.42
N LYS A 119 -14.40 0.42 12.68
CA LYS A 119 -14.27 1.30 13.85
C LYS A 119 -12.85 1.92 13.89
N PRO A 120 -12.69 3.10 14.50
CA PRO A 120 -11.37 3.69 14.73
C PRO A 120 -10.43 2.73 15.48
N GLY A 121 -9.17 2.68 15.07
CA GLY A 121 -8.12 1.90 15.75
C GLY A 121 -8.36 0.39 15.77
N VAL A 122 -9.01 -0.18 14.76
CA VAL A 122 -9.19 -1.63 14.66
C VAL A 122 -7.90 -2.34 14.26
N PHE A 123 -7.16 -1.77 13.31
CA PHE A 123 -5.96 -2.38 12.75
C PHE A 123 -4.71 -1.86 13.46
N ASP A 124 -3.76 -2.74 13.72
CA ASP A 124 -2.47 -2.30 14.23
C ASP A 124 -1.73 -1.50 13.16
N TYR A 125 -1.75 -1.99 11.91
CA TYR A 125 -1.19 -1.28 10.76
C TYR A 125 -2.13 -1.31 9.56
N VAL A 126 -2.03 -0.27 8.71
CA VAL A 126 -2.55 -0.30 7.34
C VAL A 126 -1.37 -0.51 6.39
N PHE A 127 -1.53 -1.43 5.45
CA PHE A 127 -0.58 -1.72 4.39
C PHE A 127 -1.17 -1.27 3.06
N SER A 128 -0.50 -0.33 2.37
CA SER A 128 -1.06 0.32 1.18
C SER A 128 -0.04 0.43 0.05
N MET A 129 -0.07 -0.53 -0.84
CA MET A 129 0.89 -0.57 -1.93
C MET A 129 0.28 -0.14 -3.26
N ARG A 130 0.95 0.80 -3.94
CA ARG A 130 0.59 1.26 -5.29
C ARG A 130 -0.77 1.94 -5.41
N LEU A 131 -1.24 2.61 -4.36
CA LEU A 131 -2.47 3.40 -4.35
C LEU A 131 -2.19 4.87 -4.71
N PHE A 132 -1.21 5.49 -4.06
CA PHE A 132 -1.03 6.94 -4.02
C PHE A 132 -0.83 7.60 -5.39
N HIS A 133 -0.28 6.91 -6.36
CA HIS A 133 -0.14 7.44 -7.72
C HIS A 133 -1.44 7.43 -8.55
N HIS A 134 -2.50 6.85 -8.01
CA HIS A 134 -3.84 6.86 -8.59
C HIS A 134 -4.76 7.91 -7.94
N LEU A 135 -4.37 8.46 -6.79
CA LEU A 135 -5.19 9.43 -6.06
C LEU A 135 -4.96 10.85 -6.59
N HIS A 136 -5.99 11.39 -7.19
CA HIS A 136 -6.03 12.74 -7.74
C HIS A 136 -7.47 13.24 -7.68
N PRO A 137 -7.67 14.46 -7.24
CA PRO A 137 -6.73 15.50 -6.83
C PRO A 137 -6.01 15.23 -5.50
N GLU A 138 -5.32 16.24 -4.95
CA GLU A 138 -4.54 16.13 -3.69
C GLU A 138 -5.42 15.78 -2.50
N GLU A 139 -6.63 16.32 -2.48
CA GLU A 139 -7.65 16.09 -1.48
C GLU A 139 -8.00 14.60 -1.31
N ASP A 140 -7.96 13.84 -2.40
CA ASP A 140 -8.16 12.37 -2.36
C ASP A 140 -7.06 11.69 -1.55
N ARG A 141 -5.79 12.13 -1.68
CA ARG A 141 -4.67 11.57 -0.90
C ARG A 141 -4.79 11.91 0.57
N GLU A 142 -5.16 13.15 0.88
CA GLU A 142 -5.38 13.58 2.26
C GLU A 142 -6.57 12.85 2.90
N ALA A 143 -7.68 12.69 2.16
CA ALA A 143 -8.85 11.95 2.64
C ALA A 143 -8.47 10.49 2.98
N VAL A 144 -7.75 9.82 2.10
CA VAL A 144 -7.29 8.45 2.31
C VAL A 144 -6.30 8.36 3.48
N LEU A 145 -5.37 9.30 3.62
CA LEU A 145 -4.43 9.33 4.76
C LEU A 145 -5.15 9.54 6.09
N ARG A 146 -6.14 10.45 6.15
CA ARG A 146 -6.97 10.65 7.35
C ARG A 146 -7.74 9.39 7.71
N GLU A 147 -8.29 8.71 6.70
CA GLU A 147 -9.03 7.47 6.93
C GLU A 147 -8.11 6.33 7.41
N PHE A 148 -6.93 6.21 6.83
CA PHE A 148 -5.94 5.26 7.33
C PHE A 148 -5.48 5.60 8.76
N ALA A 149 -5.33 6.89 9.10
CA ALA A 149 -5.03 7.31 10.47
C ALA A 149 -6.19 6.97 11.44
N ARG A 150 -7.44 7.07 10.98
CA ARG A 150 -8.60 6.72 11.79
C ARG A 150 -8.61 5.24 12.15
N VAL A 151 -8.39 4.35 11.19
CA VAL A 151 -8.52 2.90 11.41
C VAL A 151 -7.26 2.24 11.94
N ALA A 152 -6.07 2.84 11.77
CA ALA A 152 -4.81 2.33 12.30
C ALA A 152 -4.57 2.75 13.76
N LYS A 153 -3.96 1.86 14.55
CA LYS A 153 -3.45 2.14 15.91
C LYS A 153 -2.04 2.72 15.85
N GLU A 154 -1.12 2.01 15.18
CA GLU A 154 0.32 2.28 15.21
C GLU A 154 0.78 3.11 14.01
N GLY A 155 0.32 2.74 12.80
CA GLY A 155 0.78 3.44 11.61
C GLY A 155 0.41 2.81 10.28
N VAL A 156 1.10 3.29 9.23
CA VAL A 156 0.84 2.90 7.84
C VAL A 156 2.16 2.55 7.13
N ILE A 157 2.17 1.46 6.39
CA ILE A 157 3.23 1.12 5.46
C ILE A 157 2.67 1.36 4.06
N LEU A 158 3.20 2.32 3.32
CA LEU A 158 2.67 2.63 2.00
C LEU A 158 3.76 2.85 0.94
N SER A 159 3.38 2.74 -0.33
CA SER A 159 4.27 3.13 -1.42
C SER A 159 3.77 4.37 -2.15
N PHE A 160 4.71 5.24 -2.52
CA PHE A 160 4.46 6.43 -3.33
C PHE A 160 5.57 6.67 -4.35
N TYR A 161 5.31 7.49 -5.35
CA TYR A 161 6.30 7.85 -6.36
C TYR A 161 6.80 9.27 -6.11
N ARG A 162 8.09 9.41 -5.83
CA ARG A 162 8.74 10.68 -5.51
C ARG A 162 9.33 11.32 -6.76
N VAL A 163 9.10 12.62 -6.92
CA VAL A 163 9.78 13.41 -7.94
C VAL A 163 11.28 13.47 -7.62
N ARG A 164 12.14 13.15 -8.59
CA ARG A 164 13.59 13.36 -8.53
C ARG A 164 14.06 14.09 -9.79
N GLY A 165 15.04 14.99 -9.65
CA GLY A 165 15.52 15.84 -10.75
C GLY A 165 15.99 15.05 -11.98
N LEU A 166 16.69 13.93 -11.78
CA LEU A 166 17.16 13.05 -12.87
C LEU A 166 15.99 12.43 -13.66
N HIS A 167 14.90 12.06 -12.98
CA HIS A 167 13.69 11.57 -13.66
C HIS A 167 12.92 12.67 -14.40
N ALA A 168 12.99 13.91 -13.95
CA ALA A 168 12.41 15.05 -14.67
C ALA A 168 13.15 15.25 -16.01
N LEU A 169 14.47 15.15 -16.02
CA LEU A 169 15.29 15.25 -17.22
C LEU A 169 15.03 14.07 -18.18
N GLN A 170 15.03 12.82 -17.68
CA GLN A 170 14.71 11.65 -18.49
C GLN A 170 13.30 11.70 -19.09
N ARG A 171 12.31 12.24 -18.35
CA ARG A 171 10.95 12.46 -18.86
C ARG A 171 10.93 13.52 -19.96
N LYS A 172 11.70 14.59 -19.83
CA LYS A 172 11.82 15.63 -20.87
C LYS A 172 12.38 15.04 -22.15
N LEU A 173 13.43 14.22 -22.06
CA LEU A 173 14.02 13.51 -23.19
C LEU A 173 13.07 12.44 -23.79
N ARG A 174 12.40 11.66 -22.97
CA ARG A 174 11.44 10.64 -23.46
C ARG A 174 10.20 11.24 -24.12
N ARG A 175 9.73 12.45 -23.72
CA ARG A 175 8.63 13.17 -24.37
C ARG A 175 8.94 13.54 -25.82
N LEU A 176 10.20 13.70 -26.18
CA LEU A 176 10.64 13.95 -27.55
C LEU A 176 10.48 12.71 -28.45
N PHE A 177 10.45 11.49 -27.87
CA PHE A 177 10.49 10.24 -28.64
C PHE A 177 9.24 9.36 -28.53
N LYS A 178 8.28 9.60 -27.63
CA LYS A 178 7.06 8.77 -27.50
C LYS A 178 5.83 9.59 -27.11
N ARG A 179 4.79 9.49 -27.96
CA ARG A 179 3.53 10.26 -27.91
C ARG A 179 2.45 9.72 -26.94
N THR A 180 2.64 8.58 -26.31
CA THR A 180 1.60 7.95 -25.46
C THR A 180 2.20 7.43 -24.16
N GLN A 181 1.91 8.09 -23.03
CA GLN A 181 2.26 7.55 -21.72
C GLN A 181 1.16 7.86 -20.69
N ARG A 182 0.65 6.81 -20.06
CA ARG A 182 -0.04 6.93 -18.78
C ARG A 182 0.92 7.60 -17.80
N THR A 183 0.64 8.84 -17.45
CA THR A 183 1.52 9.64 -16.59
C THR A 183 1.33 9.19 -15.15
N ILE A 184 2.26 8.39 -14.63
CA ILE A 184 2.35 8.14 -13.18
C ILE A 184 2.59 9.49 -12.51
N LYS A 185 1.66 9.96 -11.72
CA LYS A 185 1.82 11.20 -10.97
C LYS A 185 2.74 10.95 -9.78
N MET A 186 3.77 11.79 -9.69
CA MET A 186 4.78 11.73 -8.64
C MET A 186 4.51 12.86 -7.66
N VAL A 187 4.73 12.59 -6.38
CA VAL A 187 4.53 13.56 -5.31
C VAL A 187 5.89 14.10 -4.86
N PRO A 188 6.09 15.43 -4.76
CA PRO A 188 7.29 15.99 -4.13
C PRO A 188 7.42 15.51 -2.69
N GLY A 189 8.66 15.30 -2.22
CA GLY A 189 8.88 14.78 -0.86
C GLY A 189 8.33 15.71 0.22
N ALA A 190 8.44 17.03 0.04
CA ALA A 190 7.89 18.01 0.98
C ALA A 190 6.34 17.98 1.01
N THR A 191 5.69 17.85 -0.15
CA THR A 191 4.22 17.70 -0.24
C THR A 191 3.77 16.44 0.49
N PHE A 192 4.40 15.29 0.23
CA PHE A 192 4.08 14.05 0.94
C PHE A 192 4.26 14.16 2.45
N GLN A 193 5.32 14.86 2.90
CA GLN A 193 5.57 15.12 4.32
C GLN A 193 4.47 15.97 4.94
N LYS A 194 4.02 17.02 4.24
CA LYS A 194 2.91 17.89 4.67
C LYS A 194 1.60 17.11 4.77
N GLU A 195 1.26 16.34 3.73
CA GLU A 195 0.06 15.49 3.69
C GLU A 195 0.05 14.48 4.85
N ALA A 196 1.16 13.77 5.07
CA ALA A 196 1.29 12.81 6.17
C ALA A 196 1.14 13.50 7.54
N ALA A 197 1.78 14.65 7.72
CA ALA A 197 1.70 15.43 8.96
C ALA A 197 0.28 15.95 9.23
N GLY A 198 -0.42 16.43 8.19
CA GLY A 198 -1.82 16.89 8.27
C GLY A 198 -2.80 15.76 8.59
N ALA A 199 -2.49 14.52 8.23
CA ALA A 199 -3.25 13.35 8.60
C ALA A 199 -2.90 12.75 9.98
N GLY A 200 -2.01 13.39 10.74
CA GLY A 200 -1.63 12.93 12.07
C GLY A 200 -0.50 11.89 12.10
N PHE A 201 0.31 11.81 11.05
CA PHE A 201 1.46 10.92 11.00
C PHE A 201 2.80 11.65 11.13
N THR A 202 3.82 10.90 11.58
CA THR A 202 5.23 11.23 11.41
C THR A 202 5.84 10.21 10.45
N ILE A 203 6.74 10.66 9.57
CA ILE A 203 7.47 9.75 8.68
C ILE A 203 8.63 9.15 9.49
N GLU A 204 8.55 7.87 9.78
CA GLU A 204 9.61 7.14 10.49
C GLU A 204 10.74 6.73 9.55
N ARG A 205 10.38 6.28 8.36
CA ARG A 205 11.35 5.80 7.36
C ARG A 205 10.83 5.97 5.94
N VAL A 206 11.73 6.30 5.02
CA VAL A 206 11.47 6.24 3.57
C VAL A 206 12.59 5.44 2.91
N VAL A 207 12.22 4.36 2.22
CA VAL A 207 13.16 3.46 1.56
C VAL A 207 12.91 3.52 0.05
N PRO A 208 13.90 3.93 -0.77
CA PRO A 208 13.77 3.86 -2.22
C PRO A 208 13.81 2.40 -2.69
N LEU A 209 12.99 2.07 -3.68
CA LEU A 209 13.03 0.73 -4.29
C LEU A 209 14.40 0.45 -4.92
N PHE A 210 14.91 1.42 -5.68
CA PHE A 210 16.28 1.46 -6.19
C PHE A 210 16.84 2.87 -6.01
N ARG A 211 18.02 2.99 -5.40
CA ARG A 211 18.66 4.29 -5.20
C ARG A 211 19.03 4.89 -6.56
N GLY A 212 18.59 6.12 -6.81
CA GLY A 212 18.92 6.88 -8.02
C GLY A 212 18.13 6.50 -9.28
N ILE A 213 17.59 5.30 -9.41
CA ILE A 213 17.07 4.75 -10.66
C ILE A 213 15.53 4.70 -10.69
N HIS A 214 14.87 4.45 -9.57
CA HIS A 214 13.42 4.22 -9.54
C HIS A 214 12.70 5.27 -8.68
N ALA A 215 11.59 5.79 -9.20
CA ALA A 215 10.82 6.82 -8.50
C ALA A 215 10.02 6.29 -7.29
N GLN A 216 9.73 4.98 -7.24
CA GLN A 216 8.95 4.37 -6.17
C GLN A 216 9.74 4.31 -4.86
N HIS A 217 9.08 4.72 -3.79
CA HIS A 217 9.57 4.67 -2.42
C HIS A 217 8.54 3.96 -1.56
N ILE A 218 9.00 3.29 -0.51
CA ILE A 218 8.16 2.73 0.54
C ILE A 218 8.38 3.59 1.79
N ALA A 219 7.29 4.12 2.34
CA ALA A 219 7.29 4.90 3.57
C ALA A 219 6.67 4.10 4.72
N VAL A 220 7.25 4.24 5.90
CA VAL A 220 6.67 3.82 7.17
C VAL A 220 6.25 5.09 7.89
N LEU A 221 4.95 5.22 8.11
CA LEU A 221 4.35 6.33 8.82
C LEU A 221 3.94 5.85 10.22
N LYS A 222 4.34 6.57 11.25
CA LYS A 222 3.93 6.33 12.64
C LYS A 222 2.81 7.31 13.00
N LYS A 223 1.74 6.82 13.62
CA LYS A 223 0.65 7.67 14.12
C LYS A 223 1.13 8.53 15.28
N ARG A 224 0.85 9.83 15.25
CA ARG A 224 1.11 10.74 16.36
C ARG A 224 0.15 10.43 17.50
N GLY A 225 0.66 10.27 18.71
CA GLY A 225 -0.17 9.95 19.89
C GLY A 225 -0.47 8.45 20.08
N GLY A 226 0.08 7.55 19.26
CA GLY A 226 -0.08 6.10 19.41
C GLY A 226 0.84 5.47 20.48
N ALA A 227 1.62 6.23 21.19
CA ALA A 227 2.45 5.74 22.28
C ALA A 227 1.82 6.14 23.62
N GLY A 228 0.91 5.35 24.11
CA GLY A 228 0.47 5.58 25.47
C GLY A 228 -0.93 5.03 25.79
N LYS A 229 -0.86 4.04 26.66
CA LYS A 229 -1.94 3.38 27.40
C LYS A 229 -2.50 2.15 26.70
N ARG A 230 -1.75 1.06 26.83
CA ARG A 230 -2.37 -0.26 27.04
C ARG A 230 -2.83 -0.30 28.49
N PRO A 231 -4.11 -0.65 28.75
CA PRO A 231 -4.53 -0.96 30.10
C PRO A 231 -3.79 -2.20 30.62
#